data_a6e2c5c21c75ad7d5c33901bcafd0da1
#
_entry.id   a6e2c5c21c75ad7d5c33901bcafd0da1
#
_cell.length_a   1.000
_cell.length_b   1.000
_cell.length_c   1.000
_cell.angle_alpha   90.00
_cell.angle_beta   90.00
_cell.angle_gamma   90.00
#
_symmetry.space_group_name_H-M   'P 1'
#
loop_
_entity.id
_entity.type
_entity.pdbx_description
1 polymer ?
#
loop_
_entity_poly.entity_id
_entity_poly.type
_entity_poly.pdbx_seq_one_letter_code
_entity_poly.pdbx_strand_id
1 'polypeptide(L)'
;APPKPVSDAPDSPPRNSYEWQPKPLEELPEEDDFLAQWLEDTGEADQNAFQQDDIVEQITDAMLRHRFPSRVSEKIITRATLIEGKSLRDTLAEAIASHFQFDPLPSGKHNRPIILVGPPGAGKTLNTAKMATRAVMNGIEPVVISTDIVRAGGLEMLSTFLDVLELDLIDVEDEKSLKQAIDDNRHADQIIIDTGGLNPFDPHEMKDLAK
;
A
#
# COMPACT_ATOMS: atom_id res chain seq x y z
N ALA A 1 19.62 20.11 -57.08
CA ALA A 1 20.35 20.22 -55.81
C ALA A 1 19.53 19.60 -54.69
N PRO A 2 20.08 18.63 -53.92
CA PRO A 2 19.36 18.01 -52.79
C PRO A 2 19.34 18.99 -51.60
N PRO A 3 18.29 18.96 -50.74
CA PRO A 3 18.21 19.83 -49.58
C PRO A 3 19.24 19.42 -48.53
N LYS A 4 19.81 20.43 -47.86
CA LYS A 4 20.80 20.29 -46.77
C LYS A 4 20.14 19.65 -45.54
N PRO A 5 20.88 18.83 -44.77
CA PRO A 5 20.37 18.30 -43.51
C PRO A 5 20.24 19.42 -42.47
N VAL A 6 19.10 19.47 -41.81
CA VAL A 6 18.87 20.31 -40.65
C VAL A 6 19.54 19.64 -39.45
N SER A 7 20.66 20.20 -39.00
CA SER A 7 21.23 19.89 -37.69
C SER A 7 20.59 20.84 -36.67
N ASP A 8 20.22 20.27 -35.56
CA ASP A 8 20.10 20.80 -34.22
C ASP A 8 18.82 20.35 -33.53
N ALA A 9 18.86 19.12 -33.07
CA ALA A 9 18.02 18.75 -31.95
C ALA A 9 18.73 19.24 -30.66
N PRO A 10 18.02 19.89 -29.71
CA PRO A 10 18.64 20.33 -28.47
C PRO A 10 19.13 19.14 -27.66
N ASP A 11 20.34 19.27 -27.14
CA ASP A 11 21.00 18.33 -26.24
C ASP A 11 20.06 17.84 -25.13
N SER A 12 19.87 16.55 -25.08
CA SER A 12 19.22 15.90 -23.95
C SER A 12 20.00 16.21 -22.67
N PRO A 13 19.33 16.58 -21.56
CA PRO A 13 20.02 16.82 -20.30
C PRO A 13 20.80 15.56 -19.89
N PRO A 14 21.96 15.72 -19.24
CA PRO A 14 22.79 14.58 -18.83
C PRO A 14 21.97 13.64 -17.95
N ARG A 15 21.95 12.38 -18.30
CA ARG A 15 21.37 11.33 -17.43
C ARG A 15 22.15 11.34 -16.14
N ASN A 16 21.48 11.76 -15.07
CA ASN A 16 22.00 11.72 -13.73
C ASN A 16 22.28 10.24 -13.41
N SER A 17 23.54 9.84 -13.46
CA SER A 17 23.98 8.51 -13.10
C SER A 17 24.00 8.41 -11.57
N TYR A 18 22.80 8.38 -10.96
CA TYR A 18 22.69 7.82 -9.62
C TYR A 18 22.80 6.30 -9.76
N GLU A 19 24.02 5.79 -9.64
CA GLU A 19 24.24 4.40 -9.29
C GLU A 19 23.66 4.20 -7.88
N TRP A 20 22.44 3.67 -7.83
CA TRP A 20 21.84 3.21 -6.58
C TRP A 20 22.66 2.02 -6.07
N GLN A 21 23.39 2.22 -4.98
CA GLN A 21 24.04 1.14 -4.26
C GLN A 21 23.15 0.78 -3.07
N PRO A 22 22.67 -0.47 -2.97
CA PRO A 22 21.92 -0.89 -1.80
C PRO A 22 22.81 -0.74 -0.56
N LYS A 23 22.33 -0.07 0.46
CA LYS A 23 22.99 -0.07 1.77
C LYS A 23 22.99 -1.49 2.32
N PRO A 24 24.08 -1.93 2.97
CA PRO A 24 24.10 -3.20 3.68
C PRO A 24 22.93 -3.26 4.67
N LEU A 25 22.28 -4.43 4.79
CA LEU A 25 21.16 -4.65 5.70
C LEU A 25 21.49 -4.33 7.17
N GLU A 26 22.77 -4.34 7.53
CA GLU A 26 23.29 -4.00 8.86
C GLU A 26 23.28 -2.48 9.16
N GLU A 27 23.06 -1.63 8.14
CA GLU A 27 23.02 -0.16 8.27
C GLU A 27 21.60 0.41 8.21
N LEU A 28 20.59 -0.44 8.04
CA LEU A 28 19.21 0.02 8.14
C LEU A 28 18.84 0.13 9.62
N PRO A 29 18.38 1.30 10.09
CA PRO A 29 17.88 1.43 11.45
C PRO A 29 16.75 0.42 11.66
N GLU A 30 16.71 -0.23 12.82
CA GLU A 30 15.59 -1.08 13.19
C GLU A 30 14.29 -0.28 13.04
N GLU A 31 13.19 -0.93 12.65
CA GLU A 31 11.90 -0.23 12.41
C GLU A 31 11.47 0.61 13.63
N ASP A 32 11.85 0.17 14.84
CA ASP A 32 11.60 0.91 16.09
C ASP A 32 12.44 2.18 16.20
N ASP A 33 13.69 2.20 15.71
CA ASP A 33 14.55 3.39 15.71
C ASP A 33 14.08 4.45 14.72
N PHE A 34 13.57 4.05 13.54
CA PHE A 34 13.01 4.97 12.56
C PHE A 34 11.73 5.63 13.09
N LEU A 35 10.87 4.85 13.73
CA LEU A 35 9.66 5.37 14.35
C LEU A 35 10.00 6.28 15.55
N ALA A 36 11.01 5.92 16.36
CA ALA A 36 11.47 6.73 17.49
C ALA A 36 12.04 8.07 16.98
N GLN A 37 12.92 8.05 15.99
CA GLN A 37 13.51 9.25 15.41
C GLN A 37 12.46 10.15 14.71
N TRP A 38 11.49 9.56 14.00
CA TRP A 38 10.38 10.31 13.42
C TRP A 38 9.47 10.93 14.49
N LEU A 39 9.35 10.27 15.65
CA LEU A 39 8.61 10.76 16.81
C LEU A 39 9.36 11.89 17.54
N GLU A 40 10.69 11.84 17.59
CA GLU A 40 11.54 12.92 18.13
C GLU A 40 11.56 14.14 17.21
N ASP A 41 11.63 13.97 15.89
CA ASP A 41 11.60 15.05 14.90
C ASP A 41 10.23 15.77 14.81
N THR A 42 9.14 15.10 15.22
CA THR A 42 7.82 15.75 15.32
C THR A 42 7.65 16.59 16.59
N GLY A 43 8.72 16.75 17.34
CA GLY A 43 8.82 17.62 18.51
C GLY A 43 8.11 17.04 19.72
N GLU A 44 8.84 16.85 20.80
CA GLU A 44 8.28 16.91 22.14
C GLU A 44 7.54 18.27 22.28
N ALA A 45 6.33 18.34 21.74
CA ALA A 45 5.43 19.41 22.06
C ALA A 45 5.17 19.28 23.55
N ASP A 46 5.77 20.25 24.26
CA ASP A 46 5.58 20.64 25.64
C ASP A 46 4.40 19.89 26.31
N GLN A 47 4.69 19.05 27.30
CA GLN A 47 3.70 18.31 28.10
C GLN A 47 2.88 19.24 29.01
N ASN A 48 2.68 20.49 28.61
CA ASN A 48 1.77 21.40 29.23
C ASN A 48 0.36 21.05 28.77
N ALA A 49 -0.46 20.72 29.74
CA ALA A 49 -1.87 20.37 29.64
C ALA A 49 -2.61 21.31 28.65
N PHE A 50 -2.68 20.90 27.36
CA PHE A 50 -3.63 21.48 26.43
C PHE A 50 -5.02 21.29 27.08
N GLN A 51 -5.81 22.35 27.14
CA GLN A 51 -7.20 22.19 27.53
C GLN A 51 -7.87 21.29 26.51
N GLN A 52 -8.81 20.48 26.94
CA GLN A 52 -9.54 19.53 26.06
C GLN A 52 -10.06 20.19 24.78
N ASP A 53 -10.50 21.43 24.90
CA ASP A 53 -11.01 22.21 23.78
C ASP A 53 -9.94 22.48 22.71
N ASP A 54 -8.69 22.75 23.11
CA ASP A 54 -7.55 22.96 22.20
C ASP A 54 -7.21 21.67 21.42
N ILE A 55 -7.31 20.53 22.07
CA ILE A 55 -7.08 19.22 21.46
C ILE A 55 -8.14 18.93 20.40
N VAL A 56 -9.40 19.19 20.73
CA VAL A 56 -10.53 18.98 19.80
C VAL A 56 -10.45 19.93 18.60
N GLU A 57 -10.03 21.18 18.82
CA GLU A 57 -9.83 22.16 17.74
C GLU A 57 -8.72 21.69 16.78
N GLN A 58 -7.57 21.26 17.32
CA GLN A 58 -6.45 20.74 16.50
C GLN A 58 -6.85 19.50 15.70
N ILE A 59 -7.62 18.57 16.29
CA ILE A 59 -8.16 17.39 15.60
C ILE A 59 -9.10 17.84 14.47
N THR A 60 -9.97 18.79 14.73
CA THR A 60 -10.92 19.32 13.75
C THR A 60 -10.20 19.96 12.57
N ASP A 61 -9.20 20.77 12.81
CA ASP A 61 -8.38 21.41 11.80
C ASP A 61 -7.61 20.38 10.96
N ALA A 62 -7.07 19.35 11.58
CA ALA A 62 -6.40 18.27 10.87
C ALA A 62 -7.36 17.53 9.94
N MET A 63 -8.57 17.18 10.42
CA MET A 63 -9.59 16.53 9.60
C MET A 63 -9.99 17.38 8.39
N LEU A 64 -10.16 18.70 8.57
CA LEU A 64 -10.48 19.64 7.49
C LEU A 64 -9.34 19.74 6.47
N ARG A 65 -8.10 19.89 6.92
CA ARG A 65 -6.90 19.97 6.04
C ARG A 65 -6.74 18.71 5.19
N HIS A 66 -6.98 17.55 5.77
CA HIS A 66 -6.89 16.26 5.08
C HIS A 66 -8.17 15.89 4.32
N ARG A 67 -9.16 16.78 4.26
CA ARG A 67 -10.43 16.59 3.53
C ARG A 67 -11.14 15.29 3.91
N PHE A 68 -11.16 14.95 5.20
CA PHE A 68 -11.92 13.81 5.66
C PHE A 68 -13.40 14.01 5.36
N PRO A 69 -14.14 12.93 4.97
CA PRO A 69 -15.59 13.01 4.79
C PRO A 69 -16.27 13.47 6.10
N SER A 70 -17.16 14.46 6.02
CA SER A 70 -17.81 15.08 7.20
C SER A 70 -18.39 14.06 8.17
N ARG A 71 -19.05 13.03 7.63
CA ARG A 71 -19.62 11.95 8.44
C ARG A 71 -18.60 11.18 9.28
N VAL A 72 -17.35 11.04 8.78
CA VAL A 72 -16.26 10.38 9.50
C VAL A 72 -15.68 11.34 10.52
N SER A 73 -15.42 12.59 10.11
CA SER A 73 -14.89 13.64 10.99
C SER A 73 -15.77 13.85 12.21
N GLU A 74 -17.09 13.98 12.02
CA GLU A 74 -18.07 14.16 13.12
C GLU A 74 -17.96 13.04 14.16
N LYS A 75 -17.83 11.80 13.74
CA LYS A 75 -17.71 10.67 14.67
C LYS A 75 -16.41 10.72 15.48
N ILE A 76 -15.28 10.99 14.79
CA ILE A 76 -13.97 11.07 15.44
C ILE A 76 -13.93 12.25 16.42
N ILE A 77 -14.41 13.43 16.00
CA ILE A 77 -14.47 14.64 16.85
C ILE A 77 -15.36 14.39 18.06
N THR A 78 -16.58 13.86 17.86
CA THR A 78 -17.48 13.53 18.96
C THR A 78 -16.83 12.55 19.96
N ARG A 79 -16.08 11.57 19.48
CA ARG A 79 -15.36 10.66 20.38
C ARG A 79 -14.24 11.37 21.11
N ALA A 80 -13.48 12.23 20.42
CA ALA A 80 -12.37 12.99 20.99
C ALA A 80 -12.83 13.91 22.14
N THR A 81 -14.02 14.51 22.06
CA THR A 81 -14.57 15.34 23.15
C THR A 81 -14.85 14.57 24.45
N LEU A 82 -14.95 13.24 24.37
CA LEU A 82 -15.23 12.38 25.52
C LEU A 82 -13.97 11.77 26.16
N ILE A 83 -12.81 12.05 25.59
CA ILE A 83 -11.51 11.50 26.07
C ILE A 83 -10.79 12.63 26.79
N GLU A 84 -10.66 12.52 28.10
CA GLU A 84 -10.02 13.53 28.96
C GLU A 84 -8.65 13.09 29.44
N GLY A 85 -7.78 14.05 29.72
CA GLY A 85 -6.50 13.83 30.39
C GLY A 85 -5.43 13.09 29.55
N LYS A 86 -5.58 13.07 28.22
CA LYS A 86 -4.64 12.45 27.29
C LYS A 86 -3.97 13.49 26.39
N SER A 87 -2.84 13.12 25.82
CA SER A 87 -2.20 13.91 24.78
C SER A 87 -3.07 13.99 23.51
N LEU A 88 -2.81 15.00 22.66
CA LEU A 88 -3.45 15.12 21.34
C LEU A 88 -3.38 13.81 20.54
N ARG A 89 -2.20 13.19 20.53
CA ARG A 89 -1.94 11.94 19.81
C ARG A 89 -2.77 10.79 20.35
N ASP A 90 -2.78 10.61 21.65
CA ASP A 90 -3.49 9.51 22.30
C ASP A 90 -5.00 9.67 22.17
N THR A 91 -5.50 10.91 22.28
CA THR A 91 -6.91 11.25 22.08
C THR A 91 -7.34 10.93 20.64
N LEU A 92 -6.55 11.34 19.65
CA LEU A 92 -6.83 11.06 18.24
C LEU A 92 -6.76 9.55 17.96
N ALA A 93 -5.73 8.86 18.43
CA ALA A 93 -5.55 7.42 18.25
C ALA A 93 -6.72 6.63 18.84
N GLU A 94 -7.15 6.95 20.06
CA GLU A 94 -8.30 6.30 20.68
C GLU A 94 -9.63 6.63 19.98
N ALA A 95 -9.82 7.89 19.56
CA ALA A 95 -11.00 8.29 18.82
C ALA A 95 -11.11 7.53 17.49
N ILE A 96 -9.99 7.37 16.76
CA ILE A 96 -9.94 6.58 15.53
C ILE A 96 -10.20 5.10 15.84
N ALA A 97 -9.48 4.53 16.81
CA ALA A 97 -9.60 3.11 17.18
C ALA A 97 -11.02 2.71 17.61
N SER A 98 -11.80 3.66 18.17
CA SER A 98 -13.19 3.40 18.55
C SER A 98 -14.16 3.25 17.36
N HIS A 99 -13.77 3.71 16.17
CA HIS A 99 -14.62 3.71 14.98
C HIS A 99 -14.11 2.82 13.85
N PHE A 100 -12.83 2.39 13.90
CA PHE A 100 -12.21 1.54 12.89
C PHE A 100 -11.72 0.25 13.54
N GLN A 101 -11.98 -0.84 12.85
CA GLN A 101 -11.36 -2.11 13.17
C GLN A 101 -10.09 -2.24 12.35
N PHE A 102 -8.98 -2.52 13.01
CA PHE A 102 -7.69 -2.76 12.36
C PHE A 102 -7.49 -4.27 12.24
N ASP A 103 -7.38 -4.74 11.00
CA ASP A 103 -7.14 -6.14 10.69
C ASP A 103 -5.80 -6.23 9.95
N PRO A 104 -4.71 -6.60 10.63
CA PRO A 104 -3.40 -6.69 9.99
C PRO A 104 -3.40 -7.81 8.95
N LEU A 105 -2.61 -7.62 7.89
CA LEU A 105 -2.42 -8.67 6.88
C LEU A 105 -1.91 -9.96 7.55
N PRO A 106 -2.49 -11.12 7.20
CA PRO A 106 -2.10 -12.38 7.80
C PRO A 106 -0.62 -12.68 7.54
N SER A 107 0.10 -13.03 8.60
CA SER A 107 1.52 -13.42 8.55
C SER A 107 1.70 -14.95 8.51
N GLY A 108 0.62 -15.71 8.60
CA GLY A 108 0.59 -17.16 8.59
C GLY A 108 -0.34 -17.71 7.51
N LYS A 109 -0.63 -19.02 7.60
CA LYS A 109 -1.60 -19.69 6.71
C LYS A 109 -2.93 -18.97 6.74
N HIS A 110 -3.50 -18.74 5.56
CA HIS A 110 -4.76 -18.01 5.42
C HIS A 110 -5.64 -18.64 4.34
N ASN A 111 -6.83 -19.07 4.73
CA ASN A 111 -7.73 -19.84 3.86
C ASN A 111 -8.50 -18.98 2.84
N ARG A 112 -8.41 -17.65 2.94
CA ARG A 112 -9.09 -16.73 2.01
C ARG A 112 -8.06 -16.10 1.09
N PRO A 113 -8.30 -16.04 -0.23
CA PRO A 113 -7.44 -15.28 -1.12
C PRO A 113 -7.33 -13.81 -0.70
N ILE A 114 -6.14 -13.26 -0.80
CA ILE A 114 -5.87 -11.84 -0.56
C ILE A 114 -5.80 -11.17 -1.92
N ILE A 115 -6.70 -10.25 -2.20
CA ILE A 115 -6.80 -9.56 -3.48
C ILE A 115 -6.33 -8.12 -3.32
N LEU A 116 -5.36 -7.70 -4.12
CA LEU A 116 -4.86 -6.34 -4.14
C LEU A 116 -5.58 -5.55 -5.24
N VAL A 117 -6.39 -4.58 -4.85
CA VAL A 117 -7.15 -3.72 -5.76
C VAL A 117 -6.76 -2.25 -5.59
N GLY A 118 -6.93 -1.44 -6.62
CA GLY A 118 -6.68 -0.01 -6.56
C GLY A 118 -6.30 0.60 -7.91
N PRO A 119 -6.11 1.92 -7.97
CA PRO A 119 -5.81 2.63 -9.20
C PRO A 119 -4.44 2.25 -9.79
N PRO A 120 -4.19 2.59 -11.08
CA PRO A 120 -2.86 2.46 -11.66
C PRO A 120 -1.82 3.21 -10.85
N GLY A 121 -0.64 2.62 -10.67
CA GLY A 121 0.46 3.23 -9.90
C GLY A 121 0.34 3.14 -8.36
N ALA A 122 -0.71 2.55 -7.81
CA ALA A 122 -0.88 2.37 -6.36
C ALA A 122 0.10 1.34 -5.73
N GLY A 123 0.95 0.71 -6.53
CA GLY A 123 1.96 -0.24 -6.03
C GLY A 123 1.44 -1.64 -5.76
N LYS A 124 0.29 -2.05 -6.31
CA LYS A 124 -0.30 -3.39 -6.11
C LYS A 124 0.70 -4.50 -6.37
N THR A 125 1.25 -4.57 -7.57
CA THR A 125 2.22 -5.57 -8.01
C THR A 125 3.45 -5.64 -7.10
N LEU A 126 3.99 -4.48 -6.69
CA LEU A 126 5.10 -4.42 -5.76
C LEU A 126 4.72 -4.95 -4.37
N ASN A 127 3.51 -4.62 -3.89
CA ASN A 127 3.03 -5.16 -2.62
C ASN A 127 2.73 -6.66 -2.71
N THR A 128 2.25 -7.16 -3.86
CA THR A 128 2.12 -8.60 -4.13
C THR A 128 3.46 -9.30 -3.95
N ALA A 129 4.53 -8.80 -4.59
CA ALA A 129 5.87 -9.35 -4.45
C ALA A 129 6.38 -9.31 -2.99
N LYS A 130 6.16 -8.20 -2.27
CA LYS A 130 6.52 -8.08 -0.85
C LYS A 130 5.75 -9.07 0.03
N MET A 131 4.47 -9.28 -0.24
CA MET A 131 3.66 -10.25 0.51
C MET A 131 4.12 -11.68 0.26
N ALA A 132 4.41 -12.03 -1.00
CA ALA A 132 4.96 -13.32 -1.35
C ALA A 132 6.32 -13.55 -0.66
N THR A 133 7.22 -12.55 -0.71
CA THR A 133 8.51 -12.59 0.00
C THR A 133 8.33 -12.83 1.50
N ARG A 134 7.43 -12.07 2.14
CA ARG A 134 7.14 -12.23 3.56
C ARG A 134 6.58 -13.61 3.90
N ALA A 135 5.71 -14.15 3.04
CA ALA A 135 5.17 -15.49 3.22
C ALA A 135 6.29 -16.54 3.19
N VAL A 136 7.16 -16.51 2.18
CA VAL A 136 8.30 -17.44 2.05
C VAL A 136 9.25 -17.30 3.24
N MET A 137 9.58 -16.08 3.67
CA MET A 137 10.43 -15.85 4.84
C MET A 137 9.83 -16.39 6.14
N ASN A 138 8.51 -16.50 6.22
CA ASN A 138 7.78 -17.12 7.34
C ASN A 138 7.57 -18.63 7.17
N GLY A 139 8.18 -19.26 6.16
CA GLY A 139 8.04 -20.70 5.89
C GLY A 139 6.67 -21.09 5.34
N ILE A 140 5.99 -20.17 4.67
CA ILE A 140 4.69 -20.35 4.03
C ILE A 140 4.91 -20.45 2.52
N GLU A 141 4.21 -21.37 1.87
CA GLU A 141 4.23 -21.54 0.41
C GLU A 141 3.03 -20.77 -0.20
N PRO A 142 3.22 -19.51 -0.65
CA PRO A 142 2.15 -18.75 -1.27
C PRO A 142 1.99 -19.15 -2.73
N VAL A 143 0.75 -19.07 -3.22
CA VAL A 143 0.43 -19.10 -4.65
C VAL A 143 0.12 -17.67 -5.08
N VAL A 144 0.74 -17.20 -6.16
CA VAL A 144 0.54 -15.86 -6.70
C VAL A 144 -0.20 -15.96 -8.03
N ILE A 145 -1.31 -15.26 -8.13
CA ILE A 145 -2.16 -15.19 -9.32
C ILE A 145 -2.18 -13.74 -9.80
N SER A 146 -2.03 -13.50 -11.10
CA SER A 146 -2.21 -12.18 -11.69
C SER A 146 -3.36 -12.16 -12.68
N THR A 147 -4.18 -11.12 -12.60
CA THR A 147 -5.23 -10.80 -13.58
C THR A 147 -4.83 -9.61 -14.48
N ASP A 148 -3.63 -9.04 -14.29
CA ASP A 148 -3.13 -7.88 -15.05
C ASP A 148 -2.36 -8.32 -16.31
N ILE A 149 -3.07 -8.94 -17.25
CA ILE A 149 -2.50 -9.42 -18.52
C ILE A 149 -2.28 -8.29 -19.55
N VAL A 150 -2.90 -7.13 -19.34
CA VAL A 150 -2.92 -6.05 -20.35
C VAL A 150 -1.72 -5.12 -20.20
N ARG A 151 -1.12 -5.05 -19.03
CA ARG A 151 -0.07 -4.09 -18.73
C ARG A 151 1.29 -4.64 -19.15
N ALA A 152 1.80 -4.17 -20.29
CA ALA A 152 3.14 -4.51 -20.74
C ALA A 152 4.18 -4.24 -19.62
N GLY A 153 4.95 -5.27 -19.25
CA GLY A 153 5.99 -5.20 -18.22
C GLY A 153 5.55 -5.44 -16.78
N GLY A 154 4.24 -5.44 -16.46
CA GLY A 154 3.75 -5.72 -15.09
C GLY A 154 3.96 -7.18 -14.70
N LEU A 155 3.54 -8.09 -15.57
CA LEU A 155 3.74 -9.54 -15.39
C LEU A 155 5.23 -9.92 -15.36
N GLU A 156 6.03 -9.36 -16.27
CA GLU A 156 7.48 -9.63 -16.33
C GLU A 156 8.20 -9.20 -15.06
N MET A 157 7.81 -8.04 -14.51
CA MET A 157 8.38 -7.55 -13.25
C MET A 157 8.00 -8.47 -12.09
N LEU A 158 6.72 -8.86 -11.98
CA LEU A 158 6.25 -9.75 -10.91
C LEU A 158 6.89 -11.13 -11.04
N SER A 159 6.93 -11.71 -12.26
CA SER A 159 7.61 -13.00 -12.53
C SER A 159 9.06 -12.95 -12.09
N THR A 160 9.81 -11.90 -12.45
CA THR A 160 11.21 -11.75 -12.05
C THR A 160 11.40 -11.76 -10.53
N PHE A 161 10.49 -11.15 -9.76
CA PHE A 161 10.54 -11.21 -8.30
C PHE A 161 10.21 -12.61 -7.77
N LEU A 162 9.24 -13.29 -8.37
CA LEU A 162 8.81 -14.62 -7.95
C LEU A 162 9.85 -15.69 -8.30
N ASP A 163 10.56 -15.55 -9.44
CA ASP A 163 11.66 -16.43 -9.83
C ASP A 163 12.76 -16.49 -8.78
N VAL A 164 13.09 -15.35 -8.15
CA VAL A 164 14.06 -15.28 -7.05
C VAL A 164 13.58 -16.06 -5.81
N LEU A 165 12.27 -16.17 -5.65
CA LEU A 165 11.63 -16.89 -4.54
C LEU A 165 11.31 -18.36 -4.88
N GLU A 166 11.67 -18.79 -6.09
CA GLU A 166 11.33 -20.12 -6.63
C GLU A 166 9.80 -20.37 -6.65
N LEU A 167 9.01 -19.32 -6.93
CA LEU A 167 7.57 -19.35 -7.02
C LEU A 167 7.09 -19.17 -8.45
N ASP A 168 6.08 -19.95 -8.85
CA ASP A 168 5.43 -19.78 -10.13
C ASP A 168 4.35 -18.67 -10.08
N LEU A 169 4.25 -17.89 -11.19
CA LEU A 169 3.17 -16.94 -11.39
C LEU A 169 2.08 -17.60 -12.22
N ILE A 170 0.85 -17.58 -11.73
CA ILE A 170 -0.34 -18.02 -12.47
C ILE A 170 -0.99 -16.79 -13.08
N ASP A 171 -0.99 -16.67 -14.39
CA ASP A 171 -1.71 -15.63 -15.11
C ASP A 171 -3.09 -16.11 -15.56
N VAL A 172 -4.09 -15.26 -15.36
CA VAL A 172 -5.48 -15.56 -15.67
C VAL A 172 -6.15 -14.40 -16.41
N GLU A 173 -6.96 -14.73 -17.43
CA GLU A 173 -7.51 -13.74 -18.34
C GLU A 173 -8.95 -13.34 -18.02
N ASP A 174 -9.68 -14.20 -17.33
CA ASP A 174 -11.10 -14.01 -17.07
C ASP A 174 -11.55 -14.56 -15.70
N GLU A 175 -12.78 -14.25 -15.31
CA GLU A 175 -13.40 -14.71 -14.05
C GLU A 175 -13.39 -16.24 -13.94
N LYS A 176 -13.59 -16.95 -15.02
CA LYS A 176 -13.67 -18.41 -15.01
C LYS A 176 -12.31 -19.04 -14.75
N SER A 177 -11.27 -18.55 -15.42
CA SER A 177 -9.88 -18.99 -15.20
C SER A 177 -9.38 -18.60 -13.82
N LEU A 178 -9.76 -17.42 -13.31
CA LEU A 178 -9.45 -17.01 -11.94
C LEU A 178 -10.09 -17.96 -10.92
N LYS A 179 -11.37 -18.27 -11.07
CA LYS A 179 -12.05 -19.20 -10.20
C LYS A 179 -11.41 -20.58 -10.23
N GLN A 180 -11.08 -21.08 -11.42
CA GLN A 180 -10.41 -22.37 -11.58
C GLN A 180 -9.03 -22.35 -10.87
N ALA A 181 -8.22 -21.30 -11.08
CA ALA A 181 -6.92 -21.17 -10.44
C ALA A 181 -7.02 -21.17 -8.91
N ILE A 182 -8.01 -20.46 -8.34
CA ILE A 182 -8.27 -20.47 -6.90
C ILE A 182 -8.69 -21.87 -6.44
N ASP A 183 -9.58 -22.53 -7.17
CA ASP A 183 -10.12 -23.85 -6.83
C ASP A 183 -9.02 -24.93 -6.87
N ASP A 184 -8.14 -24.89 -7.86
CA ASP A 184 -7.03 -25.82 -8.01
C ASP A 184 -5.97 -25.65 -6.91
N ASN A 185 -5.85 -24.44 -6.37
CA ASN A 185 -4.87 -24.08 -5.34
C ASN A 185 -5.47 -23.93 -3.93
N ARG A 186 -6.62 -24.50 -3.66
CA ARG A 186 -7.29 -24.42 -2.33
C ARG A 186 -6.44 -24.93 -1.16
N HIS A 187 -5.45 -25.75 -1.45
CA HIS A 187 -4.57 -26.35 -0.44
C HIS A 187 -3.33 -25.50 -0.16
N ALA A 188 -3.12 -24.42 -0.94
CA ALA A 188 -2.04 -23.49 -0.71
C ALA A 188 -2.17 -22.84 0.67
N ASP A 189 -1.04 -22.58 1.28
CA ASP A 189 -1.00 -21.92 2.59
C ASP A 189 -1.55 -20.49 2.52
N GLN A 190 -1.35 -19.82 1.38
CA GLN A 190 -1.84 -18.47 1.12
C GLN A 190 -2.00 -18.28 -0.39
N ILE A 191 -3.08 -17.62 -0.83
CA ILE A 191 -3.28 -17.20 -2.21
C ILE A 191 -3.25 -15.67 -2.26
N ILE A 192 -2.39 -15.10 -3.09
CA ILE A 192 -2.25 -13.66 -3.29
C ILE A 192 -2.60 -13.34 -4.74
N ILE A 193 -3.54 -12.40 -4.95
CA ILE A 193 -4.03 -12.05 -6.28
C ILE A 193 -3.67 -10.60 -6.58
N ASP A 194 -2.86 -10.40 -7.62
CA ASP A 194 -2.57 -9.09 -8.20
C ASP A 194 -3.61 -8.74 -9.26
N THR A 195 -4.13 -7.50 -9.23
CA THR A 195 -5.11 -7.05 -10.21
C THR A 195 -4.58 -5.87 -11.02
N GLY A 196 -5.10 -5.72 -12.24
CA GLY A 196 -4.88 -4.53 -13.04
C GLY A 196 -5.28 -3.24 -12.33
N GLY A 197 -4.79 -2.11 -12.83
CA GLY A 197 -5.18 -0.81 -12.31
C GLY A 197 -6.60 -0.47 -12.75
N LEU A 198 -7.46 -0.10 -11.80
CA LEU A 198 -8.86 0.27 -12.04
C LEU A 198 -9.09 1.73 -11.66
N ASN A 199 -9.90 2.43 -12.44
CA ASN A 199 -10.33 3.78 -12.11
C ASN A 199 -11.52 3.71 -11.13
N PRO A 200 -11.34 4.11 -9.85
CA PRO A 200 -12.42 4.02 -8.86
C PRO A 200 -13.61 4.98 -9.15
N PHE A 201 -13.42 5.90 -10.08
CA PHE A 201 -14.46 6.85 -10.51
C PHE A 201 -15.21 6.39 -11.76
N ASP A 202 -14.81 5.26 -12.37
CA ASP A 202 -15.53 4.65 -13.49
C ASP A 202 -16.47 3.54 -12.96
N PRO A 203 -17.82 3.75 -13.06
CA PRO A 203 -18.78 2.76 -12.60
C PRO A 203 -18.72 1.44 -13.34
N HIS A 204 -18.26 1.43 -14.61
CA HIS A 204 -18.15 0.20 -15.40
C HIS A 204 -16.99 -0.66 -14.91
N GLU A 205 -15.79 -0.06 -14.72
CA GLU A 205 -14.64 -0.77 -14.18
C GLU A 205 -14.92 -1.29 -12.75
N MET A 206 -15.59 -0.49 -11.92
CA MET A 206 -15.99 -0.93 -10.58
C MET A 206 -17.00 -2.07 -10.58
N LYS A 207 -17.91 -2.11 -11.56
CA LYS A 207 -18.86 -3.21 -11.72
C LYS A 207 -18.17 -4.49 -12.22
N ASP A 208 -17.17 -4.35 -13.07
CA ASP A 208 -16.41 -5.49 -13.57
C ASP A 208 -15.53 -6.10 -12.48
N LEU A 209 -14.96 -5.28 -11.61
CA LEU A 209 -14.26 -5.75 -10.41
C LEU A 209 -15.16 -6.52 -9.42
N ALA A 210 -16.46 -6.20 -9.39
CA ALA A 210 -17.42 -6.79 -8.44
C ALA A 210 -18.04 -8.11 -8.93
N LYS A 211 -17.70 -8.57 -10.13
CA LYS A 211 -18.11 -9.88 -10.68
C LYS A 211 -17.22 -10.99 -10.18
#